data_680aec26e3116b415d3ab6562bfdfa87
#
_entry.id   680aec26e3116b415d3ab6562bfdfa87
#
_cell.length_a   1.000
_cell.length_b   1.000
_cell.length_c   1.000
_cell.angle_alpha   90.00
_cell.angle_beta   90.00
_cell.angle_gamma   90.00
#
_symmetry.space_group_name_H-M   'P 1'
#
loop_
_entity.id
_entity.type
_entity.pdbx_description
1 polymer ?
#
loop_
_entity_poly.entity_id
_entity_poly.type
_entity_poly.pdbx_seq_one_letter_code
_entity_poly.pdbx_strand_id
1 'polypeptide(L)'
;MMCAAALICSGCTATDRAESTQALENTVVQTAETVAETTVESTAVQTEEETETEALEAEVVTFTDDLGREVTVSDPGHVATLIGSFTDIWLLAGGEVVAAANDSWTSLELDLGEDVVNLGSILNPDLEQLIAAEPDFVIASANTDADIELEETLTQAGITVAYFAVSNFDDYLHMLDIATSITGRKDLYQENGLAVQEQIAQVKERIDGSAPTVLFLRTASGSIKAKGSKDNVGGEMLADLGCINIADQEESLLDDLSIEAIIGADPDYIFITTQGENTQAAMDTAEEQLLGNPAWSSLTAVQEGRYYVLDKHLYNLKPNAKWGQAYEQLADILYPEE
;
A
#
# COMPACT_ATOMS: atom_id res chain seq x y z
N MET A 1 5.22 -49.81 34.41
CA MET A 1 3.89 -49.84 35.07
C MET A 1 3.06 -48.84 34.34
N MET A 2 2.31 -49.20 33.24
CA MET A 2 1.01 -49.82 33.26
C MET A 2 0.03 -49.00 34.12
N CYS A 3 -1.03 -48.40 33.63
CA CYS A 3 -2.24 -48.81 32.94
C CYS A 3 -2.91 -47.54 32.37
N ALA A 4 -3.32 -47.43 31.12
CA ALA A 4 -4.53 -47.96 30.46
C ALA A 4 -5.81 -47.32 30.99
N ALA A 5 -6.47 -46.52 30.16
CA ALA A 5 -7.55 -46.72 29.22
C ALA A 5 -8.97 -46.71 29.86
N ALA A 6 -9.88 -45.97 29.21
CA ALA A 6 -11.22 -46.34 28.76
C ALA A 6 -11.98 -45.14 28.24
N LEU A 7 -12.26 -45.11 27.04
CA LEU A 7 -13.46 -45.12 26.19
C LEU A 7 -14.80 -45.35 26.90
N ILE A 8 -15.84 -44.63 26.49
CA ILE A 8 -17.23 -45.02 26.19
C ILE A 8 -17.88 -43.73 25.60
N CYS A 9 -18.24 -43.59 24.37
CA CYS A 9 -19.23 -44.12 23.42
C CYS A 9 -20.69 -43.85 23.78
N SER A 10 -21.39 -43.37 22.77
CA SER A 10 -22.85 -43.48 22.43
C SER A 10 -23.75 -42.38 23.00
N GLY A 11 -24.58 -41.78 22.23
CA GLY A 11 -25.51 -42.26 21.24
C GLY A 11 -26.28 -41.13 20.53
N CYS A 12 -26.66 -41.47 19.32
CA CYS A 12 -27.58 -40.81 18.42
C CYS A 12 -28.97 -40.62 19.02
N THR A 13 -29.69 -39.58 18.57
CA THR A 13 -31.02 -39.77 17.94
C THR A 13 -31.38 -38.56 17.10
N ALA A 14 -31.71 -38.81 15.86
CA ALA A 14 -32.41 -37.93 14.93
C ALA A 14 -33.92 -37.97 15.26
N THR A 15 -34.58 -36.85 15.04
CA THR A 15 -36.01 -36.86 14.68
C THR A 15 -36.33 -35.64 13.80
N ASP A 16 -36.72 -36.02 12.67
CA ASP A 16 -37.40 -35.42 11.54
C ASP A 16 -38.79 -34.86 11.89
N ARG A 17 -39.19 -33.77 11.26
CA ARG A 17 -40.56 -33.49 10.77
C ARG A 17 -40.70 -32.03 10.33
N ALA A 18 -40.65 -31.70 9.07
CA ALA A 18 -41.71 -31.73 8.04
C ALA A 18 -42.83 -30.68 8.23
N GLU A 19 -42.92 -29.85 7.20
CA GLU A 19 -44.08 -29.23 6.57
C GLU A 19 -44.98 -28.25 7.35
N SER A 20 -45.10 -27.03 6.79
CA SER A 20 -46.40 -26.54 6.36
C SER A 20 -46.28 -25.35 5.39
N THR A 21 -46.68 -25.62 4.19
CA THR A 21 -47.05 -24.75 3.07
C THR A 21 -48.29 -23.91 3.44
N GLN A 22 -48.30 -22.61 3.06
CA GLN A 22 -49.58 -21.97 2.65
C GLN A 22 -49.27 -20.81 1.66
N ALA A 23 -49.71 -21.09 0.44
CA ALA A 23 -49.92 -20.10 -0.63
C ALA A 23 -51.22 -19.33 -0.37
N LEU A 24 -51.25 -18.11 -0.73
CA LEU A 24 -52.49 -17.39 -1.03
C LEU A 24 -52.32 -16.65 -2.37
N GLU A 25 -52.97 -17.23 -3.36
CA GLU A 25 -53.42 -16.59 -4.60
C GLU A 25 -54.55 -15.60 -4.26
N ASN A 26 -54.62 -14.53 -5.03
CA ASN A 26 -55.87 -13.93 -5.58
C ASN A 26 -55.49 -12.56 -6.19
N THR A 27 -55.95 -12.02 -7.26
CA THR A 27 -57.00 -12.39 -8.26
C THR A 27 -56.90 -11.30 -9.31
N VAL A 28 -56.96 -11.69 -10.57
CA VAL A 28 -57.10 -10.87 -11.79
C VAL A 28 -58.45 -10.18 -11.79
N VAL A 29 -58.49 -8.89 -12.17
CA VAL A 29 -59.70 -8.29 -12.78
C VAL A 29 -59.28 -7.63 -14.09
N GLN A 30 -59.71 -8.28 -15.17
CA GLN A 30 -59.84 -7.73 -16.52
C GLN A 30 -61.09 -6.87 -16.61
N THR A 31 -60.97 -5.69 -17.21
CA THR A 31 -62.11 -5.12 -17.96
C THR A 31 -61.62 -4.60 -19.31
N ALA A 32 -62.15 -5.20 -20.34
CA ALA A 32 -62.06 -4.79 -21.74
C ALA A 32 -63.24 -3.91 -22.09
N GLU A 33 -63.07 -2.90 -22.92
CA GLU A 33 -64.02 -2.33 -23.89
C GLU A 33 -63.19 -1.43 -24.83
N THR A 34 -62.97 -1.78 -26.04
CA THR A 34 -63.68 -1.87 -27.32
C THR A 34 -63.85 -0.50 -28.03
N VAL A 35 -63.09 -0.37 -29.15
CA VAL A 35 -63.40 0.20 -30.50
C VAL A 35 -63.50 1.71 -30.68
N ALA A 36 -62.58 2.24 -31.50
CA ALA A 36 -62.95 2.93 -32.77
C ALA A 36 -61.71 3.08 -33.66
N GLU A 37 -61.76 2.41 -34.81
CA GLU A 37 -60.94 2.68 -36.00
C GLU A 37 -61.10 4.11 -36.50
N THR A 38 -59.99 4.77 -36.80
CA THR A 38 -59.99 5.79 -37.84
C THR A 38 -58.62 5.72 -38.56
N THR A 39 -58.72 5.22 -39.77
CA THR A 39 -57.67 5.19 -40.79
C THR A 39 -57.38 6.59 -41.24
N VAL A 40 -56.13 7.06 -41.17
CA VAL A 40 -55.62 8.14 -42.02
C VAL A 40 -54.20 7.75 -42.46
N GLU A 41 -54.07 7.90 -43.75
CA GLU A 41 -52.99 7.56 -44.66
C GLU A 41 -51.65 8.28 -44.33
N SER A 42 -50.59 7.46 -44.35
CA SER A 42 -49.25 7.69 -44.98
C SER A 42 -48.73 9.13 -45.12
N THR A 43 -47.65 9.34 -44.41
CA THR A 43 -46.44 9.94 -45.05
C THR A 43 -45.24 9.45 -44.28
N ALA A 44 -44.41 8.59 -44.90
CA ALA A 44 -43.14 8.19 -44.41
C ALA A 44 -42.19 9.38 -44.47
N VAL A 45 -41.84 9.93 -43.33
CA VAL A 45 -40.64 10.72 -43.13
C VAL A 45 -39.62 9.81 -42.49
N GLN A 46 -38.64 9.38 -43.26
CA GLN A 46 -37.41 8.78 -42.75
C GLN A 46 -36.68 9.89 -41.99
N THR A 47 -36.76 9.86 -40.67
CA THR A 47 -35.83 10.55 -39.81
C THR A 47 -34.65 9.57 -39.64
N GLU A 48 -33.57 9.84 -40.34
CA GLU A 48 -32.28 9.27 -40.01
C GLU A 48 -31.94 9.75 -38.58
N GLU A 49 -32.06 8.87 -37.59
CA GLU A 49 -31.41 9.05 -36.30
C GLU A 49 -29.89 8.93 -36.55
N GLU A 50 -29.25 10.08 -36.77
CA GLU A 50 -27.85 10.22 -36.50
C GLU A 50 -27.63 9.92 -35.03
N THR A 51 -27.21 8.71 -34.73
CA THR A 51 -26.62 8.37 -33.44
C THR A 51 -25.27 9.09 -33.38
N GLU A 52 -25.28 10.32 -32.89
CA GLU A 52 -24.05 10.95 -32.39
C GLU A 52 -23.53 10.02 -31.29
N THR A 53 -22.56 9.20 -31.68
CA THR A 53 -21.66 8.60 -30.71
C THR A 53 -20.81 9.76 -30.19
N GLU A 54 -21.22 10.36 -29.06
CA GLU A 54 -20.31 11.17 -28.28
C GLU A 54 -19.09 10.28 -27.99
N ALA A 55 -18.01 10.51 -28.74
CA ALA A 55 -16.71 10.04 -28.34
C ALA A 55 -16.46 10.72 -26.98
N LEU A 56 -16.47 9.94 -25.90
CA LEU A 56 -15.99 10.37 -24.60
C LEU A 56 -14.57 10.86 -24.85
N GLU A 57 -14.36 12.18 -24.86
CA GLU A 57 -13.01 12.73 -24.89
C GLU A 57 -12.28 12.16 -23.67
N ALA A 58 -11.15 11.49 -23.89
CA ALA A 58 -10.34 10.97 -22.81
C ALA A 58 -10.03 12.09 -21.83
N GLU A 59 -10.32 11.89 -20.55
CA GLU A 59 -10.12 12.90 -19.53
C GLU A 59 -8.62 13.16 -19.38
N VAL A 60 -8.19 14.40 -19.65
CA VAL A 60 -6.78 14.80 -19.56
C VAL A 60 -6.50 15.26 -18.14
N VAL A 61 -5.56 14.61 -17.48
CA VAL A 61 -5.12 14.95 -16.12
C VAL A 61 -3.79 15.67 -16.18
N THR A 62 -3.73 16.89 -15.63
CA THR A 62 -2.48 17.65 -15.50
C THR A 62 -2.20 17.90 -14.03
N PHE A 63 -0.98 17.60 -13.60
CA PHE A 63 -0.53 17.72 -12.21
C PHE A 63 0.95 18.11 -12.15
N THR A 64 1.42 18.51 -10.97
CA THR A 64 2.84 18.71 -10.70
C THR A 64 3.38 17.49 -9.98
N ASP A 65 4.42 16.86 -10.50
CA ASP A 65 5.09 15.73 -9.85
C ASP A 65 6.06 16.18 -8.72
N ASP A 66 6.61 15.23 -7.99
CA ASP A 66 7.47 15.51 -6.83
C ASP A 66 8.89 16.00 -7.18
N LEU A 67 9.24 16.05 -8.48
CA LEU A 67 10.39 16.79 -8.99
C LEU A 67 10.03 18.25 -9.39
N GLY A 68 8.75 18.65 -9.21
CA GLY A 68 8.25 19.98 -9.52
C GLY A 68 7.97 20.23 -10.99
N ARG A 69 7.79 19.16 -11.80
CA ARG A 69 7.50 19.25 -13.23
C ARG A 69 5.99 19.16 -13.48
N GLU A 70 5.50 19.92 -14.44
CA GLU A 70 4.15 19.75 -14.92
C GLU A 70 4.06 18.52 -15.86
N VAL A 71 3.21 17.58 -15.50
CA VAL A 71 2.99 16.33 -16.23
C VAL A 71 1.53 16.28 -16.67
N THR A 72 1.32 15.94 -17.93
CA THR A 72 -0.02 15.77 -18.52
C THR A 72 -0.16 14.34 -19.04
N VAL A 73 -1.20 13.64 -18.57
CA VAL A 73 -1.51 12.26 -18.93
C VAL A 73 -2.95 12.20 -19.46
N SER A 74 -3.18 11.45 -20.52
CA SER A 74 -4.50 11.24 -21.10
C SER A 74 -4.69 9.76 -21.38
N ASP A 75 -5.49 9.07 -20.58
CA ASP A 75 -5.92 7.67 -20.74
C ASP A 75 -4.77 6.75 -21.18
N PRO A 76 -3.74 6.54 -20.33
CA PRO A 76 -2.58 5.77 -20.71
C PRO A 76 -2.97 4.29 -20.90
N GLY A 77 -2.66 3.76 -22.10
CA GLY A 77 -2.95 2.36 -22.45
C GLY A 77 -1.88 1.38 -21.95
N HIS A 78 -0.63 1.86 -21.83
CA HIS A 78 0.53 1.05 -21.47
C HIS A 78 1.33 1.73 -20.36
N VAL A 79 1.12 1.31 -19.12
CA VAL A 79 1.82 1.88 -17.96
C VAL A 79 2.96 0.97 -17.51
N ALA A 80 4.12 1.57 -17.26
CA ALA A 80 5.23 0.89 -16.58
C ALA A 80 5.54 1.55 -15.23
N THR A 81 6.00 0.75 -14.27
CA THR A 81 6.34 1.21 -12.92
C THR A 81 7.75 0.77 -12.54
N LEU A 82 8.55 1.67 -11.98
CA LEU A 82 9.96 1.41 -11.67
C LEU A 82 10.21 1.01 -10.21
N ILE A 83 9.15 0.91 -9.39
CA ILE A 83 9.22 0.41 -8.00
C ILE A 83 7.91 -0.31 -7.64
N GLY A 84 7.99 -1.46 -7.00
CA GLY A 84 6.85 -2.32 -6.72
C GLY A 84 5.75 -1.66 -5.88
N SER A 85 6.10 -0.83 -4.91
CA SER A 85 5.08 -0.11 -4.12
C SER A 85 4.26 0.88 -4.96
N PHE A 86 4.80 1.41 -6.05
CA PHE A 86 4.06 2.26 -6.99
C PHE A 86 3.23 1.42 -7.96
N THR A 87 3.72 0.20 -8.30
CA THR A 87 2.89 -0.80 -8.99
C THR A 87 1.61 -1.05 -8.19
N ASP A 88 1.75 -1.33 -6.90
CA ASP A 88 0.60 -1.60 -6.01
C ASP A 88 -0.35 -0.39 -5.92
N ILE A 89 0.17 0.86 -5.78
CA ILE A 89 -0.66 2.06 -5.78
C ILE A 89 -1.44 2.20 -7.10
N TRP A 90 -0.79 1.94 -8.25
CA TRP A 90 -1.44 2.02 -9.55
C TRP A 90 -2.55 0.98 -9.70
N LEU A 91 -2.32 -0.27 -9.23
CA LEU A 91 -3.33 -1.33 -9.19
C LEU A 91 -4.50 -0.96 -8.25
N LEU A 92 -4.19 -0.41 -7.05
CA LEU A 92 -5.20 0.08 -6.10
C LEU A 92 -6.04 1.24 -6.67
N ALA A 93 -5.48 1.98 -7.64
CA ALA A 93 -6.21 3.01 -8.39
C ALA A 93 -7.01 2.45 -9.56
N GLY A 94 -7.01 1.12 -9.79
CA GLY A 94 -7.73 0.45 -10.86
C GLY A 94 -6.99 0.44 -12.21
N GLY A 95 -5.69 0.73 -12.21
CA GLY A 95 -4.84 0.65 -13.39
C GLY A 95 -4.26 -0.75 -13.63
N GLU A 96 -3.69 -0.96 -14.81
CA GLU A 96 -2.94 -2.15 -15.19
C GLU A 96 -1.53 -1.76 -15.63
N VAL A 97 -0.57 -2.69 -15.58
CA VAL A 97 0.81 -2.43 -15.99
C VAL A 97 1.25 -3.37 -17.11
N VAL A 98 2.08 -2.88 -18.03
CA VAL A 98 2.75 -3.71 -19.06
C VAL A 98 4.16 -4.08 -18.64
N ALA A 99 4.76 -3.33 -17.72
CA ALA A 99 6.09 -3.61 -17.19
C ALA A 99 6.21 -3.11 -15.74
N ALA A 100 6.97 -3.82 -14.91
CA ALA A 100 7.16 -3.46 -13.51
C ALA A 100 8.56 -3.86 -13.02
N ALA A 101 9.06 -3.18 -11.97
CA ALA A 101 10.29 -3.57 -11.29
C ALA A 101 10.13 -4.91 -10.54
N ASN A 102 11.23 -5.65 -10.40
CA ASN A 102 11.25 -7.01 -9.84
C ASN A 102 10.68 -7.12 -8.42
N ASP A 103 10.78 -6.08 -7.61
CA ASP A 103 10.26 -6.04 -6.24
C ASP A 103 8.73 -6.10 -6.16
N SER A 104 8.03 -5.85 -7.28
CA SER A 104 6.59 -6.12 -7.40
C SER A 104 6.26 -7.59 -7.13
N TRP A 105 7.08 -8.52 -7.61
CA TRP A 105 6.89 -9.97 -7.40
C TRP A 105 7.61 -10.48 -6.15
N THR A 106 8.87 -10.05 -5.92
CA THR A 106 9.72 -10.65 -4.90
C THR A 106 9.50 -10.08 -3.49
N SER A 107 9.09 -8.82 -3.40
CA SER A 107 8.90 -8.14 -2.11
C SER A 107 7.43 -7.86 -1.80
N LEU A 108 6.62 -7.54 -2.79
CA LEU A 108 5.20 -7.23 -2.59
C LEU A 108 4.28 -8.39 -2.97
N GLU A 109 4.81 -9.44 -3.62
CA GLU A 109 4.08 -10.64 -4.02
C GLU A 109 2.81 -10.32 -4.83
N LEU A 110 2.88 -9.28 -5.68
CA LEU A 110 1.75 -8.86 -6.51
C LEU A 110 1.46 -9.91 -7.59
N ASP A 111 0.17 -10.18 -7.79
CA ASP A 111 -0.30 -11.07 -8.85
C ASP A 111 -0.45 -10.26 -10.16
N LEU A 112 0.65 -10.11 -10.86
CA LEU A 112 0.70 -9.47 -12.17
C LEU A 112 0.56 -10.53 -13.28
N GLY A 113 -0.07 -10.16 -14.40
CA GLY A 113 -0.25 -11.07 -15.54
C GLY A 113 1.08 -11.64 -16.06
N GLU A 114 1.03 -12.82 -16.70
CA GLU A 114 2.21 -13.50 -17.25
C GLU A 114 2.91 -12.68 -18.38
N ASP A 115 2.18 -11.76 -19.00
CA ASP A 115 2.68 -10.90 -20.08
C ASP A 115 3.37 -9.62 -19.55
N VAL A 116 3.34 -9.35 -18.26
CA VAL A 116 3.98 -8.17 -17.66
C VAL A 116 5.49 -8.35 -17.63
N VAL A 117 6.19 -7.39 -18.26
CA VAL A 117 7.66 -7.43 -18.40
C VAL A 117 8.31 -7.10 -17.07
N ASN A 118 9.22 -7.96 -16.60
CA ASN A 118 10.03 -7.71 -15.41
C ASN A 118 11.25 -6.85 -15.77
N LEU A 119 11.29 -5.62 -15.26
CA LEU A 119 12.34 -4.63 -15.53
C LEU A 119 13.61 -4.82 -14.68
N GLY A 120 13.67 -5.86 -13.85
CA GLY A 120 14.82 -6.11 -12.99
C GLY A 120 14.85 -5.25 -11.73
N SER A 121 16.07 -4.96 -11.27
CA SER A 121 16.28 -4.27 -9.98
C SER A 121 15.86 -2.79 -10.04
N ILE A 122 15.23 -2.30 -8.97
CA ILE A 122 14.93 -0.88 -8.75
C ILE A 122 16.16 0.04 -8.81
N LEU A 123 17.35 -0.49 -8.51
CA LEU A 123 18.60 0.29 -8.55
C LEU A 123 19.27 0.31 -9.94
N ASN A 124 18.78 -0.49 -10.87
CA ASN A 124 19.28 -0.56 -12.24
C ASN A 124 18.20 -1.20 -13.11
N PRO A 125 17.10 -0.49 -13.42
CA PRO A 125 16.05 -1.01 -14.27
C PRO A 125 16.56 -1.25 -15.69
N ASP A 126 16.06 -2.31 -16.35
CA ASP A 126 16.42 -2.65 -17.72
C ASP A 126 15.73 -1.71 -18.70
N LEU A 127 16.47 -0.69 -19.13
CA LEU A 127 15.96 0.33 -20.05
C LEU A 127 15.60 -0.25 -21.45
N GLU A 128 16.30 -1.30 -21.91
CA GLU A 128 15.98 -1.92 -23.20
C GLU A 128 14.63 -2.63 -23.14
N GLN A 129 14.36 -3.36 -22.05
CA GLN A 129 13.06 -3.98 -21.82
C GLN A 129 11.95 -2.96 -21.57
N LEU A 130 12.24 -1.88 -20.83
CA LEU A 130 11.30 -0.80 -20.59
C LEU A 130 10.83 -0.17 -21.93
N ILE A 131 11.76 0.19 -22.80
CA ILE A 131 11.42 0.75 -24.12
C ILE A 131 10.71 -0.29 -25.01
N ALA A 132 11.12 -1.56 -24.94
CA ALA A 132 10.52 -2.63 -25.74
C ALA A 132 9.09 -2.99 -25.30
N ALA A 133 8.71 -2.67 -24.06
CA ALA A 133 7.34 -2.78 -23.56
C ALA A 133 6.42 -1.67 -24.10
N GLU A 134 6.95 -0.69 -24.83
CA GLU A 134 6.25 0.43 -25.47
C GLU A 134 5.30 1.16 -24.48
N PRO A 135 5.74 1.56 -23.27
CA PRO A 135 4.89 2.32 -22.38
C PRO A 135 4.63 3.73 -22.92
N ASP A 136 3.43 4.22 -22.72
CA ASP A 136 3.06 5.62 -22.97
C ASP A 136 3.15 6.46 -21.67
N PHE A 137 3.12 5.80 -20.52
CA PHE A 137 3.30 6.43 -19.24
C PHE A 137 4.18 5.60 -18.30
N VAL A 138 5.15 6.24 -17.65
CA VAL A 138 6.05 5.63 -16.66
C VAL A 138 5.87 6.29 -15.30
N ILE A 139 5.68 5.49 -14.25
CA ILE A 139 5.62 5.94 -12.86
C ILE A 139 6.95 5.57 -12.20
N ALA A 140 7.70 6.58 -11.77
CA ALA A 140 9.07 6.48 -11.29
C ALA A 140 9.22 7.11 -9.89
N SER A 141 10.31 6.78 -9.19
CA SER A 141 10.61 7.29 -7.85
C SER A 141 11.49 8.54 -7.91
N ALA A 142 11.05 9.63 -7.28
CA ALA A 142 11.86 10.84 -7.07
C ALA A 142 13.01 10.64 -6.06
N ASN A 143 13.02 9.51 -5.32
CA ASN A 143 14.01 9.16 -4.31
C ASN A 143 15.01 8.09 -4.80
N THR A 144 14.98 7.73 -6.09
CA THR A 144 15.86 6.72 -6.70
C THR A 144 16.67 7.35 -7.82
N ASP A 145 17.99 7.52 -7.61
CA ASP A 145 18.87 8.15 -8.59
C ASP A 145 18.78 7.46 -9.96
N ALA A 146 18.71 6.13 -10.00
CA ALA A 146 18.60 5.37 -11.23
C ALA A 146 17.33 5.72 -12.04
N ASP A 147 16.22 6.01 -11.36
CA ASP A 147 14.97 6.40 -12.03
C ASP A 147 15.10 7.83 -12.60
N ILE A 148 15.70 8.75 -11.82
CA ILE A 148 15.90 10.14 -12.24
C ILE A 148 16.83 10.21 -13.45
N GLU A 149 17.87 9.38 -13.51
CA GLU A 149 18.80 9.31 -14.64
C GLU A 149 18.14 8.88 -15.95
N LEU A 150 16.96 8.23 -15.91
CA LEU A 150 16.21 7.81 -17.11
C LEU A 150 15.39 8.95 -17.73
N GLU A 151 15.18 10.08 -17.06
CA GLU A 151 14.29 11.17 -17.50
C GLU A 151 14.56 11.62 -18.93
N GLU A 152 15.82 11.96 -19.23
CA GLU A 152 16.21 12.47 -20.55
C GLU A 152 15.94 11.43 -21.65
N THR A 153 16.25 10.16 -21.37
CA THR A 153 16.08 9.07 -22.33
C THR A 153 14.60 8.77 -22.60
N LEU A 154 13.77 8.72 -21.56
CA LEU A 154 12.33 8.49 -21.69
C LEU A 154 11.67 9.65 -22.45
N THR A 155 12.02 10.89 -22.11
CA THR A 155 11.52 12.08 -22.82
C THR A 155 11.90 12.07 -24.29
N GLN A 156 13.15 11.71 -24.64
CA GLN A 156 13.59 11.59 -26.04
C GLN A 156 12.88 10.47 -26.80
N ALA A 157 12.47 9.40 -26.09
CA ALA A 157 11.65 8.32 -26.66
C ALA A 157 10.17 8.70 -26.81
N GLY A 158 9.76 9.88 -26.33
CA GLY A 158 8.36 10.35 -26.38
C GLY A 158 7.48 9.70 -25.31
N ILE A 159 8.08 9.13 -24.27
CA ILE A 159 7.39 8.48 -23.14
C ILE A 159 7.15 9.52 -22.05
N THR A 160 5.90 9.64 -21.60
CA THR A 160 5.55 10.49 -20.45
C THR A 160 6.02 9.82 -19.16
N VAL A 161 6.71 10.56 -18.28
CA VAL A 161 7.15 10.05 -16.98
C VAL A 161 6.75 11.02 -15.87
N ALA A 162 6.23 10.46 -14.76
CA ALA A 162 5.97 11.17 -13.51
C ALA A 162 6.79 10.56 -12.37
N TYR A 163 7.33 11.43 -11.51
CA TYR A 163 8.13 11.04 -10.36
C TYR A 163 7.37 11.33 -9.07
N PHE A 164 7.33 10.31 -8.19
CA PHE A 164 6.68 10.42 -6.89
C PHE A 164 7.66 10.10 -5.77
N ALA A 165 7.46 10.78 -4.62
CA ALA A 165 8.19 10.54 -3.37
C ALA A 165 7.17 10.19 -2.29
N VAL A 166 7.07 8.93 -1.91
CA VAL A 166 6.14 8.47 -0.88
C VAL A 166 6.92 8.03 0.36
N SER A 167 6.83 8.79 1.44
CA SER A 167 7.47 8.50 2.73
C SER A 167 6.46 8.40 3.87
N ASN A 168 5.31 9.06 3.74
CA ASN A 168 4.24 9.12 4.73
C ASN A 168 2.86 8.91 4.07
N PHE A 169 1.82 8.97 4.89
CA PHE A 169 0.45 8.74 4.42
C PHE A 169 -0.06 9.86 3.50
N ASP A 170 0.31 11.11 3.75
CA ASP A 170 -0.14 12.24 2.92
C ASP A 170 0.46 12.14 1.51
N ASP A 171 1.72 11.73 1.37
CA ASP A 171 2.36 11.47 0.09
C ASP A 171 1.65 10.33 -0.67
N TYR A 172 1.31 9.23 0.04
CA TYR A 172 0.53 8.13 -0.53
C TYR A 172 -0.84 8.60 -1.03
N LEU A 173 -1.55 9.37 -0.19
CA LEU A 173 -2.88 9.89 -0.52
C LEU A 173 -2.82 10.81 -1.74
N HIS A 174 -1.79 11.66 -1.85
CA HIS A 174 -1.54 12.52 -3.00
C HIS A 174 -1.32 11.71 -4.29
N MET A 175 -0.43 10.72 -4.25
CA MET A 175 -0.17 9.85 -5.42
C MET A 175 -1.42 9.07 -5.82
N LEU A 176 -2.18 8.53 -4.86
CA LEU A 176 -3.41 7.79 -5.12
C LEU A 176 -4.50 8.69 -5.73
N ASP A 177 -4.62 9.95 -5.29
CA ASP A 177 -5.57 10.92 -5.87
C ASP A 177 -5.25 11.19 -7.34
N ILE A 178 -3.98 11.39 -7.68
CA ILE A 178 -3.53 11.55 -9.07
C ILE A 178 -3.81 10.26 -9.87
N ALA A 179 -3.41 9.10 -9.37
CA ALA A 179 -3.59 7.82 -10.05
C ALA A 179 -5.08 7.54 -10.32
N THR A 180 -5.95 7.75 -9.33
CA THR A 180 -7.41 7.57 -9.49
C THR A 180 -8.07 8.65 -10.35
N SER A 181 -7.45 9.82 -10.50
CA SER A 181 -7.88 10.83 -11.48
C SER A 181 -7.58 10.37 -12.90
N ILE A 182 -6.39 9.79 -13.12
CA ILE A 182 -5.96 9.27 -14.44
C ILE A 182 -6.84 8.09 -14.86
N THR A 183 -7.12 7.15 -13.93
CA THR A 183 -7.95 5.96 -14.21
C THR A 183 -9.46 6.25 -14.18
N GLY A 184 -9.88 7.46 -13.76
CA GLY A 184 -11.29 7.81 -13.57
C GLY A 184 -11.98 7.11 -12.39
N ARG A 185 -11.23 6.40 -11.52
CA ARG A 185 -11.74 5.55 -10.44
C ARG A 185 -11.72 6.26 -9.07
N LYS A 186 -12.47 7.35 -8.97
CA LYS A 186 -12.61 8.10 -7.70
C LYS A 186 -13.29 7.31 -6.58
N ASP A 187 -14.01 6.24 -6.90
CA ASP A 187 -14.51 5.24 -5.93
C ASP A 187 -13.36 4.56 -5.18
N LEU A 188 -12.27 4.20 -5.90
CA LEU A 188 -11.09 3.59 -5.30
C LEU A 188 -10.27 4.57 -4.45
N TYR A 189 -10.30 5.87 -4.78
CA TYR A 189 -9.76 6.90 -3.88
C TYR A 189 -10.50 6.96 -2.54
N GLN A 190 -11.84 6.86 -2.57
CA GLN A 190 -12.63 6.79 -1.35
C GLN A 190 -12.29 5.53 -0.54
N GLU A 191 -12.17 4.38 -1.20
CA GLU A 191 -11.92 3.09 -0.54
C GLU A 191 -10.48 2.99 0.00
N ASN A 192 -9.49 3.20 -0.86
CA ASN A 192 -8.08 2.95 -0.54
C ASN A 192 -7.36 4.17 0.05
N GLY A 193 -7.95 5.35 -0.02
CA GLY A 193 -7.41 6.61 0.49
C GLY A 193 -8.19 7.15 1.68
N LEU A 194 -9.37 7.71 1.46
CA LEU A 194 -10.10 8.44 2.51
C LEU A 194 -10.62 7.55 3.63
N ALA A 195 -11.01 6.30 3.35
CA ALA A 195 -11.38 5.35 4.39
C ALA A 195 -10.17 4.98 5.27
N VAL A 196 -8.97 4.87 4.69
CA VAL A 196 -7.72 4.65 5.43
C VAL A 196 -7.35 5.87 6.26
N GLN A 197 -7.54 7.09 5.73
CA GLN A 197 -7.33 8.34 6.46
C GLN A 197 -8.21 8.40 7.72
N GLU A 198 -9.47 8.01 7.61
CA GLU A 198 -10.39 7.95 8.75
C GLU A 198 -9.92 6.93 9.82
N GLN A 199 -9.44 5.75 9.39
CA GLN A 199 -8.84 4.77 10.32
C GLN A 199 -7.65 5.37 11.07
N ILE A 200 -6.72 6.01 10.37
CA ILE A 200 -5.56 6.66 10.99
C ILE A 200 -5.99 7.74 11.98
N ALA A 201 -6.98 8.56 11.62
CA ALA A 201 -7.51 9.60 12.49
C ALA A 201 -8.07 9.01 13.80
N GLN A 202 -8.82 7.91 13.72
CA GLN A 202 -9.34 7.20 14.90
C GLN A 202 -8.22 6.61 15.76
N VAL A 203 -7.19 6.01 15.14
CA VAL A 203 -6.02 5.49 15.88
C VAL A 203 -5.29 6.61 16.63
N LYS A 204 -5.14 7.78 16.01
CA LYS A 204 -4.49 8.94 16.63
C LYS A 204 -5.23 9.51 17.84
N GLU A 205 -6.51 9.23 18.01
CA GLU A 205 -7.27 9.59 19.23
C GLU A 205 -6.75 8.86 20.48
N ARG A 206 -6.00 7.75 20.30
CA ARG A 206 -5.37 6.99 21.40
C ARG A 206 -4.13 7.67 21.98
N ILE A 207 -3.57 8.69 21.31
CA ILE A 207 -2.37 9.41 21.76
C ILE A 207 -2.68 10.11 23.08
N ASP A 208 -2.03 9.69 24.16
CA ASP A 208 -2.29 10.15 25.53
C ASP A 208 -1.40 11.33 25.96
N GLY A 209 -0.47 11.75 25.12
CA GLY A 209 0.50 12.82 25.39
C GLY A 209 1.71 12.40 26.21
N SER A 210 1.92 11.11 26.46
CA SER A 210 3.11 10.57 27.15
C SER A 210 4.41 10.82 26.41
N ALA A 211 4.34 10.94 25.07
CA ALA A 211 5.48 11.18 24.17
C ALA A 211 6.66 10.22 24.40
N PRO A 212 6.45 8.88 24.24
CA PRO A 212 7.48 7.89 24.53
C PRO A 212 8.71 8.08 23.64
N THR A 213 9.90 7.86 24.22
CA THR A 213 11.15 7.86 23.46
C THR A 213 11.34 6.55 22.73
N VAL A 214 11.74 6.62 21.45
CA VAL A 214 11.88 5.42 20.61
C VAL A 214 13.23 5.40 19.90
N LEU A 215 13.74 4.18 19.66
CA LEU A 215 14.81 3.91 18.71
C LEU A 215 14.24 3.09 17.56
N PHE A 216 14.29 3.61 16.36
CA PHE A 216 13.89 2.88 15.16
C PHE A 216 15.11 2.46 14.35
N LEU A 217 15.25 1.16 14.13
CA LEU A 217 16.39 0.53 13.45
C LEU A 217 15.92 -0.16 12.16
N ARG A 218 16.74 -0.02 11.12
CA ARG A 218 16.59 -0.76 9.89
C ARG A 218 17.82 -1.63 9.67
N THR A 219 17.60 -2.95 9.61
CA THR A 219 18.65 -3.94 9.39
C THR A 219 18.60 -4.51 7.98
N ALA A 220 19.75 -4.69 7.37
CA ALA A 220 19.93 -5.35 6.09
C ALA A 220 21.07 -6.38 6.21
N SER A 221 21.29 -7.20 5.19
CA SER A 221 22.44 -8.11 5.18
C SER A 221 23.75 -7.33 5.32
N GLY A 222 24.43 -7.49 6.46
CA GLY A 222 25.72 -6.86 6.76
C GLY A 222 25.67 -5.42 7.27
N SER A 223 24.51 -4.81 7.50
CA SER A 223 24.42 -3.46 8.05
C SER A 223 23.18 -3.21 8.90
N ILE A 224 23.33 -2.34 9.90
CA ILE A 224 22.24 -1.80 10.71
C ILE A 224 22.37 -0.29 10.70
N LYS A 225 21.24 0.41 10.59
CA LYS A 225 21.19 1.88 10.67
C LYS A 225 20.04 2.31 11.54
N ALA A 226 20.28 3.30 12.40
CA ALA A 226 19.20 4.04 13.00
C ALA A 226 18.50 4.89 11.93
N LYS A 227 17.22 5.05 12.07
CA LYS A 227 16.37 5.85 11.20
C LYS A 227 15.67 6.90 12.04
N GLY A 228 15.77 8.16 11.63
CA GLY A 228 15.06 9.27 12.25
C GLY A 228 13.58 9.32 11.86
N SER A 229 12.93 10.40 12.24
CA SER A 229 11.50 10.65 12.01
C SER A 229 11.20 11.19 10.61
N LYS A 230 12.15 11.17 9.67
CA LYS A 230 11.97 11.74 8.32
C LYS A 230 12.48 10.78 7.25
N ASP A 231 11.91 10.92 6.05
CA ASP A 231 12.33 10.23 4.83
C ASP A 231 12.30 8.70 4.96
N ASN A 232 11.44 8.17 5.84
CA ASN A 232 11.19 6.74 5.97
C ASN A 232 9.86 6.44 6.66
N VAL A 233 9.18 5.42 6.18
CA VAL A 233 7.82 5.04 6.57
C VAL A 233 7.64 4.84 8.09
N GLY A 234 8.45 3.98 8.70
CA GLY A 234 8.28 3.65 10.13
C GLY A 234 8.62 4.80 11.06
N GLY A 235 9.66 5.58 10.74
CA GLY A 235 10.05 6.75 11.55
C GLY A 235 9.00 7.85 11.52
N GLU A 236 8.40 8.13 10.35
CA GLU A 236 7.34 9.13 10.21
C GLU A 236 6.05 8.69 10.92
N MET A 237 5.66 7.41 10.85
CA MET A 237 4.53 6.89 11.63
C MET A 237 4.72 7.06 13.13
N LEU A 238 5.92 6.72 13.65
CA LEU A 238 6.22 6.86 15.07
C LEU A 238 6.16 8.33 15.52
N ALA A 239 6.67 9.25 14.70
CA ALA A 239 6.58 10.69 14.98
C ALA A 239 5.12 11.17 14.95
N ASP A 240 4.33 10.72 13.99
CA ASP A 240 2.91 11.08 13.85
C ASP A 240 2.05 10.50 14.98
N LEU A 241 2.49 9.41 15.59
CA LEU A 241 1.95 8.84 16.84
C LEU A 241 2.50 9.52 18.10
N GLY A 242 3.23 10.64 17.98
CA GLY A 242 3.70 11.44 19.11
C GLY A 242 4.96 10.94 19.78
N CYS A 243 5.69 9.97 19.20
CA CYS A 243 6.95 9.48 19.74
C CYS A 243 8.11 10.48 19.54
N ILE A 244 9.09 10.43 20.44
CA ILE A 244 10.36 11.16 20.31
C ILE A 244 11.43 10.17 19.88
N ASN A 245 11.89 10.27 18.62
CA ASN A 245 12.94 9.41 18.11
C ASN A 245 14.30 9.91 18.58
N ILE A 246 15.07 9.07 19.31
CA ILE A 246 16.38 9.48 19.82
C ILE A 246 17.40 9.76 18.72
N ALA A 247 17.25 9.16 17.55
CA ALA A 247 18.13 9.40 16.41
C ALA A 247 18.00 10.83 15.84
N ASP A 248 16.88 11.52 16.06
CA ASP A 248 16.70 12.92 15.65
C ASP A 248 17.43 13.90 16.56
N GLN A 249 17.76 13.48 17.78
CA GLN A 249 18.48 14.30 18.76
C GLN A 249 19.98 14.07 18.72
N GLU A 250 20.43 12.95 18.19
CA GLU A 250 21.82 12.50 18.13
C GLU A 250 22.19 12.14 16.69
N GLU A 251 22.61 13.11 15.88
CA GLU A 251 23.00 12.91 14.46
C GLU A 251 24.04 11.77 14.30
N SER A 252 24.89 11.56 15.31
CA SER A 252 25.86 10.46 15.32
C SER A 252 25.21 9.06 15.23
N LEU A 253 23.95 8.90 15.63
CA LEU A 253 23.21 7.66 15.49
C LEU A 253 22.77 7.38 14.05
N LEU A 254 22.54 8.45 13.26
CA LEU A 254 22.17 8.32 11.85
C LEU A 254 23.38 7.94 10.98
N ASP A 255 24.57 8.43 11.33
CA ASP A 255 25.80 8.19 10.59
C ASP A 255 26.47 6.87 11.00
N ASP A 256 26.61 6.64 12.33
CA ASP A 256 27.27 5.48 12.90
C ASP A 256 26.50 5.01 14.16
N LEU A 257 26.05 3.77 14.15
CA LEU A 257 25.23 3.20 15.23
C LEU A 257 26.04 3.03 16.52
N SER A 258 26.14 4.10 17.31
CA SER A 258 26.87 4.08 18.59
C SER A 258 26.03 3.43 19.68
N ILE A 259 26.46 2.24 20.14
CA ILE A 259 25.84 1.54 21.27
C ILE A 259 25.92 2.39 22.56
N GLU A 260 26.96 3.18 22.72
CA GLU A 260 27.15 4.06 23.89
C GLU A 260 26.12 5.19 23.90
N ALA A 261 25.85 5.80 22.74
CA ALA A 261 24.80 6.81 22.58
C ALA A 261 23.40 6.22 22.86
N ILE A 262 23.13 5.00 22.35
CA ILE A 262 21.86 4.29 22.61
C ILE A 262 21.66 4.04 24.11
N ILE A 263 22.71 3.55 24.81
CA ILE A 263 22.67 3.31 26.27
C ILE A 263 22.47 4.63 27.03
N GLY A 264 23.14 5.70 26.59
CA GLY A 264 23.02 7.01 27.23
C GLY A 264 21.62 7.63 27.10
N ALA A 265 20.95 7.34 25.99
CA ALA A 265 19.58 7.82 25.73
C ALA A 265 18.51 6.93 26.40
N ASP A 266 18.79 5.61 26.56
CA ASP A 266 17.90 4.59 27.15
C ASP A 266 16.44 4.72 26.69
N PRO A 267 16.11 4.49 25.38
CA PRO A 267 14.78 4.71 24.85
C PRO A 267 13.73 3.80 25.50
N ASP A 268 12.49 4.28 25.59
CA ASP A 268 11.35 3.54 26.15
C ASP A 268 10.98 2.32 25.31
N TYR A 269 11.10 2.43 23.97
CA TYR A 269 10.79 1.37 23.00
C TYR A 269 11.87 1.27 21.94
N ILE A 270 12.09 0.03 21.47
CA ILE A 270 12.99 -0.25 20.35
C ILE A 270 12.23 -1.01 19.28
N PHE A 271 12.25 -0.48 18.06
CA PHE A 271 11.64 -1.09 16.91
C PHE A 271 12.71 -1.43 15.87
N ILE A 272 12.65 -2.63 15.31
CA ILE A 272 13.53 -3.07 14.22
C ILE A 272 12.68 -3.49 13.04
N THR A 273 13.02 -3.02 11.85
CA THR A 273 12.50 -3.55 10.59
C THR A 273 13.64 -4.04 9.70
N THR A 274 13.32 -4.90 8.74
CA THR A 274 14.31 -5.45 7.81
C THR A 274 14.23 -4.79 6.44
N GLN A 275 15.35 -4.81 5.71
CA GLN A 275 15.45 -4.33 4.32
C GLN A 275 16.05 -5.43 3.44
N GLY A 276 15.61 -5.46 2.18
CA GLY A 276 16.06 -6.42 1.17
C GLY A 276 15.27 -7.73 1.20
N GLU A 277 15.58 -8.62 0.28
CA GLU A 277 14.84 -9.88 0.09
C GLU A 277 15.16 -10.93 1.16
N ASN A 278 16.40 -10.94 1.67
CA ASN A 278 16.85 -11.92 2.65
C ASN A 278 16.63 -11.42 4.09
N THR A 279 15.41 -11.56 4.58
CA THR A 279 15.03 -11.20 5.96
C THR A 279 15.87 -11.95 7.01
N GLN A 280 16.19 -13.23 6.79
CA GLN A 280 16.99 -14.00 7.72
C GLN A 280 18.40 -13.42 7.85
N ALA A 281 19.08 -13.12 6.74
CA ALA A 281 20.42 -12.52 6.78
C ALA A 281 20.42 -11.12 7.43
N ALA A 282 19.35 -10.36 7.28
CA ALA A 282 19.17 -9.08 7.96
C ALA A 282 19.02 -9.27 9.48
N MET A 283 18.24 -10.26 9.93
CA MET A 283 18.09 -10.59 11.35
C MET A 283 19.37 -11.19 11.96
N ASP A 284 20.10 -12.04 11.22
CA ASP A 284 21.40 -12.55 11.65
C ASP A 284 22.39 -11.39 11.88
N THR A 285 22.33 -10.34 11.05
CA THR A 285 23.13 -9.12 11.24
C THR A 285 22.74 -8.38 12.52
N ALA A 286 21.44 -8.27 12.82
CA ALA A 286 20.96 -7.66 14.06
C ALA A 286 21.42 -8.45 15.28
N GLU A 287 21.34 -9.79 15.24
CA GLU A 287 21.82 -10.68 16.32
C GLU A 287 23.31 -10.50 16.56
N GLU A 288 24.13 -10.53 15.50
CA GLU A 288 25.58 -10.43 15.60
C GLU A 288 26.06 -9.05 16.12
N GLN A 289 25.48 -7.96 15.58
CA GLN A 289 25.99 -6.61 15.83
C GLN A 289 25.38 -5.93 17.05
N LEU A 290 24.14 -6.26 17.42
CA LEU A 290 23.42 -5.62 18.52
C LEU A 290 23.03 -6.58 19.62
N LEU A 291 22.18 -7.57 19.32
CA LEU A 291 21.53 -8.40 20.34
C LEU A 291 22.53 -9.25 21.12
N GLY A 292 23.61 -9.68 20.46
CA GLY A 292 24.74 -10.39 21.10
C GLY A 292 25.62 -9.51 21.97
N ASN A 293 25.47 -8.18 21.96
CA ASN A 293 26.25 -7.27 22.80
C ASN A 293 25.70 -7.24 24.24
N PRO A 294 26.49 -7.55 25.27
CA PRO A 294 26.02 -7.52 26.67
C PRO A 294 25.45 -6.15 27.09
N ALA A 295 25.95 -5.06 26.51
CA ALA A 295 25.47 -3.71 26.80
C ALA A 295 24.02 -3.49 26.33
N TRP A 296 23.59 -4.16 25.25
CA TRP A 296 22.22 -4.14 24.78
C TRP A 296 21.22 -4.64 25.83
N SER A 297 21.60 -5.72 26.55
CA SER A 297 20.77 -6.29 27.62
C SER A 297 20.58 -5.36 28.82
N SER A 298 21.33 -4.26 28.92
CA SER A 298 21.19 -3.28 30.00
C SER A 298 20.12 -2.22 29.71
N LEU A 299 19.64 -2.11 28.46
CA LEU A 299 18.60 -1.15 28.09
C LEU A 299 17.28 -1.48 28.79
N THR A 300 16.62 -0.47 29.30
CA THR A 300 15.32 -0.58 29.99
C THR A 300 14.27 -1.21 29.06
N ALA A 301 14.19 -0.76 27.81
CA ALA A 301 13.30 -1.34 26.80
C ALA A 301 13.50 -2.84 26.60
N VAL A 302 14.77 -3.32 26.59
CA VAL A 302 15.08 -4.75 26.44
C VAL A 302 14.71 -5.56 27.67
N GLN A 303 14.99 -5.03 28.87
CA GLN A 303 14.68 -5.68 30.15
C GLN A 303 13.17 -5.82 30.38
N GLU A 304 12.39 -4.85 29.92
CA GLU A 304 10.93 -4.81 30.07
C GLU A 304 10.18 -5.42 28.87
N GLY A 305 10.90 -5.97 27.89
CA GLY A 305 10.30 -6.62 26.72
C GLY A 305 9.67 -5.64 25.72
N ARG A 306 10.03 -4.35 25.77
CA ARG A 306 9.60 -3.31 24.84
C ARG A 306 10.51 -3.19 23.62
N TYR A 307 10.84 -4.33 23.07
CA TYR A 307 11.67 -4.53 21.87
C TYR A 307 10.87 -5.34 20.85
N TYR A 308 10.68 -4.78 19.64
CA TYR A 308 9.79 -5.34 18.63
C TYR A 308 10.45 -5.43 17.27
N VAL A 309 10.28 -6.58 16.62
CA VAL A 309 10.62 -6.75 15.20
C VAL A 309 9.35 -6.54 14.39
N LEU A 310 9.38 -5.52 13.56
CA LEU A 310 8.26 -5.08 12.76
C LEU A 310 8.28 -5.68 11.35
N ASP A 311 7.10 -5.92 10.79
CA ASP A 311 6.93 -6.39 9.41
C ASP A 311 7.45 -5.34 8.42
N LYS A 312 8.42 -5.72 7.58
CA LYS A 312 9.00 -4.83 6.58
C LYS A 312 7.96 -4.28 5.58
N HIS A 313 6.89 -5.01 5.31
CA HIS A 313 5.85 -4.58 4.37
C HIS A 313 5.03 -3.40 4.90
N LEU A 314 4.94 -3.28 6.23
CA LEU A 314 4.22 -2.18 6.88
C LEU A 314 5.13 -1.02 7.31
N TYR A 315 6.44 -1.28 7.56
CA TYR A 315 7.28 -0.28 8.24
C TYR A 315 8.60 0.05 7.53
N ASN A 316 8.92 -0.63 6.42
CA ASN A 316 10.06 -0.31 5.57
C ASN A 316 9.66 -0.10 4.10
N LEU A 317 8.79 -0.94 3.58
CA LEU A 317 8.10 -0.71 2.30
C LEU A 317 6.92 0.27 2.53
N LYS A 318 6.25 0.66 1.47
CA LYS A 318 5.06 1.50 1.60
C LYS A 318 3.83 0.60 1.81
N PRO A 319 3.08 0.78 2.93
CA PRO A 319 1.94 -0.09 3.24
C PRO A 319 0.74 0.10 2.30
N ASN A 320 0.67 1.22 1.59
CA ASN A 320 -0.39 1.58 0.66
C ASN A 320 -1.79 1.49 1.33
N ALA A 321 -2.73 0.72 0.86
CA ALA A 321 -4.05 0.58 1.51
C ALA A 321 -3.98 0.03 2.95
N LYS A 322 -2.81 -0.44 3.44
CA LYS A 322 -2.62 -0.97 4.79
C LYS A 322 -2.02 0.05 5.78
N TRP A 323 -1.93 1.32 5.42
CA TRP A 323 -1.45 2.37 6.34
C TRP A 323 -2.23 2.37 7.65
N GLY A 324 -3.57 2.28 7.61
CA GLY A 324 -4.41 2.22 8.81
C GLY A 324 -4.04 1.04 9.72
N GLN A 325 -3.84 -0.14 9.15
CA GLN A 325 -3.38 -1.33 9.88
C GLN A 325 -2.00 -1.11 10.52
N ALA A 326 -1.08 -0.47 9.83
CA ALA A 326 0.26 -0.20 10.35
C ALA A 326 0.19 0.77 11.56
N TYR A 327 -0.60 1.83 11.47
CA TYR A 327 -0.83 2.74 12.58
C TYR A 327 -1.47 2.04 13.78
N GLU A 328 -2.49 1.21 13.55
CA GLU A 328 -3.17 0.47 14.60
C GLU A 328 -2.21 -0.44 15.38
N GLN A 329 -1.39 -1.23 14.68
CA GLN A 329 -0.40 -2.11 15.31
C GLN A 329 0.64 -1.36 16.16
N LEU A 330 1.12 -0.18 15.69
CA LEU A 330 2.01 0.65 16.51
C LEU A 330 1.30 1.22 17.72
N ALA A 331 0.06 1.69 17.55
CA ALA A 331 -0.71 2.24 18.65
C ALA A 331 -1.07 1.18 19.72
N ASP A 332 -1.29 -0.09 19.32
CA ASP A 332 -1.48 -1.21 20.25
C ASP A 332 -0.26 -1.44 21.15
N ILE A 333 0.94 -1.18 20.62
CA ILE A 333 2.19 -1.29 21.37
C ILE A 333 2.41 -0.05 22.26
N LEU A 334 2.19 1.14 21.72
CA LEU A 334 2.52 2.41 22.37
C LEU A 334 1.45 2.85 23.39
N TYR A 335 0.19 2.59 23.06
CA TYR A 335 -1.00 3.05 23.77
C TYR A 335 -2.01 1.89 23.93
N PRO A 336 -1.67 0.83 24.68
CA PRO A 336 -2.55 -0.33 24.82
C PRO A 336 -3.88 0.07 25.46
N GLU A 337 -4.99 -0.48 24.98
CA GLU A 337 -6.29 -0.36 25.64
C GLU A 337 -6.26 -1.13 26.98
N GLU A 338 -6.79 -0.55 28.06
CA GLU A 338 -6.83 -1.15 29.41
C GLU A 338 -7.82 -2.33 29.50
#